data_8365374333f89caae88cc6ec2291ac5d
#
_entry.id   8365374333f89caae88cc6ec2291ac5d
#
_cell.length_a   1.000
_cell.length_b   1.000
_cell.length_c   1.000
_cell.angle_alpha   90.00
_cell.angle_beta   90.00
_cell.angle_gamma   90.00
#
_symmetry.space_group_name_H-M   'P 1'
#
loop_
_entity.id
_entity.type
_entity.pdbx_description
1 polymer ?
#
loop_
_entity_poly.entity_id
_entity_poly.type
_entity_poly.pdbx_seq_one_letter_code
_entity_poly.pdbx_strand_id
1 'polypeptide(L)'
;MGAKSGNMAIVYSSIAVLSLLLLIGYLLWEKKKTKHMTMLFASVAVANIGYFLQSVSSTLNGALWANRVSYLGSAYLILLMLLIIMDVCQVERKPWMKGTLIAVSTAAFLLAASGGWNSLYYKAVDVVEINGMSRLVKEYGPLHTLYPVYLLSYFVMMVSVIGYAAKNRKLASPKYAVFLACVVLLNIGVWAVEQKHRILG
;
A
#
# COMPACT_ATOMS: atom_id res chain seq x y z
N MET A 1 -19.36 12.74 26.39
CA MET A 1 -18.44 12.90 25.26
C MET A 1 -17.88 11.54 24.74
N GLY A 2 -18.59 10.42 24.94
CA GLY A 2 -18.11 9.06 24.69
C GLY A 2 -18.51 8.37 23.38
N ALA A 3 -19.36 8.97 22.54
CA ALA A 3 -19.95 8.27 21.39
C ALA A 3 -19.17 8.38 20.05
N LYS A 4 -18.17 9.27 19.95
CA LYS A 4 -17.37 9.42 18.72
C LYS A 4 -16.12 8.51 18.68
N SER A 5 -15.70 8.01 19.82
CA SER A 5 -14.45 7.26 19.99
C SER A 5 -14.51 5.84 19.40
N GLY A 6 -15.64 5.15 19.49
CA GLY A 6 -15.79 3.79 18.95
C GLY A 6 -15.85 3.71 17.43
N ASN A 7 -16.21 4.80 16.75
CA ASN A 7 -16.51 4.74 15.30
C ASN A 7 -15.27 4.49 14.42
N MET A 8 -14.10 5.03 14.77
CA MET A 8 -12.92 4.90 13.90
C MET A 8 -12.26 3.51 14.01
N ALA A 9 -12.13 2.94 15.20
CA ALA A 9 -11.64 1.57 15.35
C ALA A 9 -12.57 0.55 14.66
N ILE A 10 -13.90 0.79 14.73
CA ILE A 10 -14.90 0.00 14.00
C ILE A 10 -14.69 0.13 12.49
N VAL A 11 -14.39 1.32 11.97
CA VAL A 11 -14.11 1.52 10.53
C VAL A 11 -12.88 0.70 10.11
N TYR A 12 -11.76 0.78 10.84
CA TYR A 12 -10.56 0.01 10.49
C TYR A 12 -10.79 -1.50 10.62
N SER A 13 -11.52 -1.96 11.64
CA SER A 13 -11.88 -3.38 11.77
C SER A 13 -12.77 -3.85 10.62
N SER A 14 -13.76 -3.05 10.24
CA SER A 14 -14.65 -3.38 9.11
C SER A 14 -13.89 -3.48 7.78
N ILE A 15 -12.95 -2.56 7.53
CA ILE A 15 -12.10 -2.59 6.33
C ILE A 15 -11.17 -3.82 6.35
N ALA A 16 -10.60 -4.17 7.51
CA ALA A 16 -9.76 -5.35 7.64
C ALA A 16 -10.56 -6.64 7.38
N VAL A 17 -11.75 -6.77 7.97
CA VAL A 17 -12.66 -7.91 7.73
C VAL A 17 -13.06 -7.97 6.26
N LEU A 18 -13.48 -6.85 5.65
CA LEU A 18 -13.85 -6.80 4.24
C LEU A 18 -12.71 -7.24 3.32
N SER A 19 -11.48 -6.81 3.60
CA SER A 19 -10.32 -7.21 2.80
C SER A 19 -10.00 -8.70 2.92
N LEU A 20 -10.21 -9.29 4.09
CA LEU A 20 -10.10 -10.75 4.29
C LEU A 20 -11.21 -11.49 3.54
N LEU A 21 -12.45 -11.01 3.60
CA LEU A 21 -13.57 -11.61 2.87
C LEU A 21 -13.35 -11.54 1.35
N LEU A 22 -12.77 -10.45 0.84
CA LEU A 22 -12.41 -10.33 -0.57
C LEU A 22 -11.32 -11.34 -0.97
N LEU A 23 -10.30 -11.54 -0.14
CA LEU A 23 -9.27 -12.56 -0.36
C LEU A 23 -9.88 -13.96 -0.38
N ILE A 24 -10.70 -14.29 0.63
CA ILE A 24 -11.36 -15.60 0.73
C ILE A 24 -12.32 -15.80 -0.44
N GLY A 25 -13.13 -14.80 -0.77
CA GLY A 25 -14.04 -14.84 -1.92
C GLY A 25 -13.29 -15.10 -3.23
N TYR A 26 -12.19 -14.39 -3.48
CA TYR A 26 -11.34 -14.63 -4.64
C TYR A 26 -10.78 -16.07 -4.65
N LEU A 27 -10.32 -16.57 -3.49
CA LEU A 27 -9.80 -17.94 -3.39
C LEU A 27 -10.85 -19.03 -3.59
N LEU A 28 -12.10 -18.77 -3.26
CA LEU A 28 -13.19 -19.75 -3.38
C LEU A 28 -13.85 -19.73 -4.77
N TRP A 29 -14.09 -18.51 -5.32
CA TRP A 29 -14.89 -18.36 -6.54
C TRP A 29 -14.08 -18.33 -7.82
N GLU A 30 -12.84 -17.79 -7.79
CA GLU A 30 -12.05 -17.69 -9.00
C GLU A 30 -11.47 -19.04 -9.42
N LYS A 31 -11.90 -19.55 -10.60
CA LYS A 31 -11.44 -20.82 -11.15
C LYS A 31 -10.01 -20.75 -11.70
N LYS A 32 -9.63 -19.61 -12.29
CA LYS A 32 -8.30 -19.36 -12.88
C LYS A 32 -7.49 -18.38 -12.02
N LYS A 33 -7.08 -18.83 -10.84
CA LYS A 33 -6.29 -18.01 -9.91
C LYS A 33 -4.95 -17.64 -10.52
N THR A 34 -4.66 -16.35 -10.58
CA THR A 34 -3.33 -15.89 -10.93
C THR A 34 -2.55 -15.59 -9.66
N LYS A 35 -1.28 -15.99 -9.63
CA LYS A 35 -0.41 -15.79 -8.45
C LYS A 35 -0.35 -14.32 -8.01
N HIS A 36 -0.23 -13.40 -8.98
CA HIS A 36 -0.11 -11.97 -8.67
C HIS A 36 -1.41 -11.41 -8.05
N MET A 37 -2.60 -11.83 -8.53
CA MET A 37 -3.87 -11.39 -7.95
C MET A 37 -4.09 -11.94 -6.53
N THR A 38 -3.75 -13.22 -6.29
CA THR A 38 -3.81 -13.80 -4.94
C THR A 38 -2.92 -13.01 -3.97
N MET A 39 -1.67 -12.73 -4.39
CA MET A 39 -0.74 -11.96 -3.58
C MET A 39 -1.19 -10.52 -3.39
N LEU A 40 -1.86 -9.90 -4.38
CA LEU A 40 -2.43 -8.55 -4.28
C LEU A 40 -3.49 -8.50 -3.18
N PHE A 41 -4.50 -9.39 -3.22
CA PHE A 41 -5.53 -9.45 -2.17
C PHE A 41 -4.94 -9.74 -0.79
N ALA A 42 -3.94 -10.62 -0.71
CA ALA A 42 -3.22 -10.88 0.53
C ALA A 42 -2.49 -9.63 1.05
N SER A 43 -1.83 -8.87 0.17
CA SER A 43 -1.15 -7.62 0.54
C SER A 43 -2.13 -6.55 1.02
N VAL A 44 -3.31 -6.42 0.40
CA VAL A 44 -4.39 -5.55 0.86
C VAL A 44 -4.86 -5.94 2.25
N ALA A 45 -5.11 -7.23 2.48
CA ALA A 45 -5.53 -7.73 3.80
C ALA A 45 -4.48 -7.47 4.87
N VAL A 46 -3.19 -7.74 4.59
CA VAL A 46 -2.07 -7.49 5.51
C VAL A 46 -1.96 -6.00 5.85
N ALA A 47 -2.06 -5.10 4.87
CA ALA A 47 -2.02 -3.67 5.11
C ALA A 47 -3.15 -3.21 6.04
N ASN A 48 -4.39 -3.64 5.75
CA ASN A 48 -5.57 -3.26 6.53
C ASN A 48 -5.57 -3.85 7.94
N ILE A 49 -5.08 -5.08 8.11
CA ILE A 49 -4.83 -5.67 9.44
C ILE A 49 -3.82 -4.82 10.22
N GLY A 50 -2.72 -4.38 9.57
CA GLY A 50 -1.74 -3.50 10.19
C GLY A 50 -2.36 -2.18 10.67
N TYR A 51 -3.19 -1.52 9.87
CA TYR A 51 -3.91 -0.29 10.27
C TYR A 51 -4.88 -0.54 11.42
N PHE A 52 -5.63 -1.65 11.39
CA PHE A 52 -6.52 -2.02 12.50
C PHE A 52 -5.72 -2.25 13.79
N LEU A 53 -4.68 -3.08 13.76
CA LEU A 53 -3.83 -3.34 14.93
C LEU A 53 -3.22 -2.06 15.49
N GLN A 54 -2.80 -1.12 14.62
CA GLN A 54 -2.28 0.17 15.05
C GLN A 54 -3.35 0.98 15.79
N SER A 55 -4.60 0.97 15.30
CA SER A 55 -5.70 1.75 15.87
C SER A 55 -6.11 1.29 17.28
N VAL A 56 -5.83 0.03 17.64
CA VAL A 56 -6.17 -0.56 18.96
C VAL A 56 -4.95 -0.80 19.84
N SER A 57 -3.76 -0.43 19.41
CA SER A 57 -2.51 -0.62 20.17
C SER A 57 -2.42 0.37 21.33
N SER A 58 -2.32 -0.12 22.55
CA SER A 58 -2.16 0.70 23.75
C SER A 58 -0.71 1.08 24.08
N THR A 59 0.27 0.51 23.37
CA THR A 59 1.70 0.74 23.62
C THR A 59 2.42 1.19 22.37
N LEU A 60 3.48 2.00 22.54
CA LEU A 60 4.33 2.45 21.43
C LEU A 60 4.91 1.27 20.64
N ASN A 61 5.41 0.24 21.35
CA ASN A 61 5.99 -0.92 20.68
C ASN A 61 4.95 -1.70 19.87
N GLY A 62 3.75 -1.91 20.42
CA GLY A 62 2.63 -2.54 19.69
C GLY A 62 2.24 -1.74 18.44
N ALA A 63 2.11 -0.42 18.56
CA ALA A 63 1.78 0.46 17.46
C ALA A 63 2.88 0.47 16.37
N LEU A 64 4.16 0.41 16.74
CA LEU A 64 5.28 0.29 15.80
C LEU A 64 5.27 -1.05 15.06
N TRP A 65 4.99 -2.16 15.75
CA TRP A 65 4.85 -3.46 15.10
C TRP A 65 3.67 -3.49 14.12
N ALA A 66 2.53 -2.95 14.52
CA ALA A 66 1.36 -2.82 13.66
C ALA A 66 1.66 -1.96 12.42
N ASN A 67 2.40 -0.86 12.60
CA ASN A 67 2.87 -0.01 11.51
C ASN A 67 3.80 -0.75 10.53
N ARG A 68 4.69 -1.64 11.02
CA ARG A 68 5.53 -2.50 10.16
C ARG A 68 4.69 -3.48 9.35
N VAL A 69 3.66 -4.06 9.95
CA VAL A 69 2.71 -4.94 9.24
C VAL A 69 1.98 -4.17 8.14
N SER A 70 1.53 -2.94 8.39
CA SER A 70 0.88 -2.11 7.36
C SER A 70 1.85 -1.77 6.21
N TYR A 71 3.10 -1.43 6.50
CA TYR A 71 4.12 -1.18 5.47
C TYR A 71 4.47 -2.43 4.67
N LEU A 72 4.48 -3.62 5.29
CA LEU A 72 4.67 -4.88 4.58
C LEU A 72 3.60 -5.05 3.50
N GLY A 73 2.33 -4.91 3.86
CA GLY A 73 1.23 -4.98 2.91
C GLY A 73 1.35 -3.90 1.83
N SER A 74 1.53 -2.64 2.23
CA SER A 74 1.52 -1.48 1.31
C SER A 74 2.68 -1.48 0.31
N ALA A 75 3.90 -1.86 0.72
CA ALA A 75 5.05 -1.90 -0.16
C ALA A 75 4.89 -2.98 -1.25
N TYR A 76 4.43 -4.18 -0.89
CA TYR A 76 4.22 -5.22 -1.89
C TYR A 76 2.95 -5.03 -2.72
N LEU A 77 1.95 -4.32 -2.20
CA LEU A 77 0.75 -3.98 -2.96
C LEU A 77 1.09 -3.18 -4.23
N ILE A 78 1.91 -2.13 -4.13
CA ILE A 78 2.27 -1.29 -5.28
C ILE A 78 3.11 -2.07 -6.31
N LEU A 79 4.02 -2.95 -5.85
CA LEU A 79 4.76 -3.86 -6.70
C LEU A 79 3.83 -4.79 -7.48
N LEU A 80 2.87 -5.41 -6.77
CA LEU A 80 1.95 -6.38 -7.37
C LEU A 80 0.99 -5.71 -8.36
N MET A 81 0.53 -4.48 -8.08
CA MET A 81 -0.22 -3.67 -9.04
C MET A 81 0.58 -3.45 -10.33
N LEU A 82 1.85 -3.05 -10.23
CA LEU A 82 2.71 -2.88 -11.41
C LEU A 82 2.86 -4.19 -12.19
N LEU A 83 3.12 -5.32 -11.50
CA LEU A 83 3.26 -6.62 -12.15
C LEU A 83 1.99 -7.06 -12.87
N ILE A 84 0.82 -6.83 -12.27
CA ILE A 84 -0.48 -7.14 -12.89
C ILE A 84 -0.73 -6.25 -14.11
N ILE A 85 -0.43 -4.96 -14.03
CA ILE A 85 -0.55 -4.04 -15.16
C ILE A 85 0.37 -4.49 -16.31
N MET A 86 1.61 -4.90 -16.01
CA MET A 86 2.51 -5.44 -17.03
C MET A 86 1.96 -6.74 -17.67
N ASP A 87 1.32 -7.62 -16.87
CA ASP A 87 0.69 -8.84 -17.39
C ASP A 87 -0.50 -8.51 -18.31
N VAL A 88 -1.39 -7.61 -17.88
CA VAL A 88 -2.56 -7.17 -18.67
C VAL A 88 -2.13 -6.44 -19.94
N CYS A 89 -1.07 -5.66 -19.88
CA CYS A 89 -0.49 -4.94 -21.00
C CYS A 89 0.40 -5.81 -21.91
N GLN A 90 0.53 -7.10 -21.63
CA GLN A 90 1.37 -8.05 -22.38
C GLN A 90 2.80 -7.54 -22.58
N VAL A 91 3.35 -6.92 -21.55
CA VAL A 91 4.74 -6.45 -21.56
C VAL A 91 5.64 -7.58 -21.09
N GLU A 92 6.52 -8.04 -21.98
CA GLU A 92 7.51 -9.06 -21.63
C GLU A 92 8.47 -8.55 -20.57
N ARG A 93 8.73 -9.38 -19.56
CA ARG A 93 9.63 -9.07 -18.45
C ARG A 93 10.83 -10.00 -18.45
N LYS A 94 11.98 -9.42 -18.55
CA LYS A 94 13.23 -10.21 -18.32
C LYS A 94 13.27 -10.61 -16.83
N PRO A 95 13.80 -11.81 -16.49
CA PRO A 95 13.86 -12.29 -15.09
C PRO A 95 14.54 -11.30 -14.14
N TRP A 96 15.61 -10.62 -14.58
CA TRP A 96 16.34 -9.64 -13.79
C TRP A 96 15.46 -8.41 -13.44
N MET A 97 14.56 -7.95 -14.34
CA MET A 97 13.66 -6.84 -14.06
C MET A 97 12.74 -7.15 -12.87
N LYS A 98 12.17 -8.37 -12.87
CA LYS A 98 11.33 -8.82 -11.75
C LYS A 98 12.12 -8.86 -10.44
N GLY A 99 13.34 -9.39 -10.48
CA GLY A 99 14.25 -9.44 -9.33
C GLY A 99 14.55 -8.05 -8.79
N THR A 100 14.88 -7.08 -9.68
CA THR A 100 15.15 -5.69 -9.30
C THR A 100 13.93 -5.02 -8.66
N LEU A 101 12.74 -5.17 -9.25
CA LEU A 101 11.50 -4.60 -8.69
C LEU A 101 11.22 -5.16 -7.29
N ILE A 102 11.38 -6.46 -7.08
CA ILE A 102 11.23 -7.09 -5.76
C ILE A 102 12.28 -6.55 -4.79
N ALA A 103 13.54 -6.47 -5.19
CA ALA A 103 14.62 -5.97 -4.34
C ALA A 103 14.40 -4.52 -3.90
N VAL A 104 13.97 -3.64 -4.83
CA VAL A 104 13.63 -2.23 -4.52
C VAL A 104 12.44 -2.14 -3.56
N SER A 105 11.39 -2.93 -3.78
CA SER A 105 10.22 -2.95 -2.90
C SER A 105 10.57 -3.47 -1.51
N THR A 106 11.44 -4.49 -1.43
CA THR A 106 11.93 -5.02 -0.15
C THR A 106 12.79 -3.99 0.57
N ALA A 107 13.67 -3.28 -0.13
CA ALA A 107 14.48 -2.21 0.45
C ALA A 107 13.61 -1.06 0.98
N ALA A 108 12.59 -0.64 0.22
CA ALA A 108 11.62 0.38 0.64
C ALA A 108 10.84 -0.08 1.89
N PHE A 109 10.41 -1.35 1.93
CA PHE A 109 9.76 -1.93 3.12
C PHE A 109 10.71 -1.92 4.32
N LEU A 110 11.94 -2.44 4.20
CA LEU A 110 12.90 -2.50 5.29
C LEU A 110 13.24 -1.12 5.83
N LEU A 111 13.38 -0.14 4.94
CA LEU A 111 13.59 1.25 5.32
C LEU A 111 12.42 1.79 6.16
N ALA A 112 11.17 1.61 5.71
CA ALA A 112 9.99 2.04 6.44
C ALA A 112 9.80 1.27 7.76
N ALA A 113 10.12 -0.03 7.78
CA ALA A 113 10.06 -0.89 8.95
C ALA A 113 11.13 -0.55 10.01
N SER A 114 12.23 0.11 9.62
CA SER A 114 13.27 0.58 10.54
C SER A 114 12.83 1.73 11.46
N GLY A 115 11.67 2.34 11.16
CA GLY A 115 11.11 3.40 11.99
C GLY A 115 10.93 2.96 13.45
N GLY A 116 11.42 3.81 14.37
CA GLY A 116 11.46 3.54 15.81
C GLY A 116 12.68 2.73 16.30
N TRP A 117 13.53 2.20 15.41
CA TRP A 117 14.81 1.57 15.78
C TRP A 117 15.99 2.54 15.64
N ASN A 118 15.88 3.49 14.73
CA ASN A 118 16.88 4.53 14.48
C ASN A 118 16.19 5.84 14.06
N SER A 119 16.94 6.93 14.09
CA SER A 119 16.44 8.27 13.72
C SER A 119 16.42 8.53 12.20
N LEU A 120 16.81 7.57 11.37
CA LEU A 120 16.93 7.76 9.93
C LEU A 120 15.57 7.86 9.24
N TYR A 121 14.61 7.01 9.62
CA TYR A 121 13.27 7.00 9.04
C TYR A 121 12.27 7.83 9.85
N TYR A 122 12.21 7.62 11.18
CA TYR A 122 11.53 8.49 12.12
C TYR A 122 12.55 9.08 13.09
N LYS A 123 12.64 10.40 13.17
CA LYS A 123 13.52 11.11 14.10
C LYS A 123 13.03 10.94 15.54
N ALA A 124 11.72 11.08 15.73
CA ALA A 124 11.01 10.75 16.95
C ALA A 124 9.67 10.13 16.62
N VAL A 125 9.16 9.27 17.49
CA VAL A 125 7.85 8.65 17.34
C VAL A 125 7.25 8.41 18.73
N ASP A 126 5.98 8.74 18.86
CA ASP A 126 5.21 8.49 20.07
C ASP A 126 3.82 7.96 19.72
N VAL A 127 3.12 7.39 20.68
CA VAL A 127 1.74 6.96 20.55
C VAL A 127 0.85 7.86 21.39
N VAL A 128 -0.15 8.43 20.75
CA VAL A 128 -1.16 9.24 21.42
C VAL A 128 -2.53 8.64 21.20
N GLU A 129 -3.39 8.75 22.20
CA GLU A 129 -4.77 8.37 22.08
C GLU A 129 -5.60 9.59 21.69
N ILE A 130 -6.23 9.53 20.51
CA ILE A 130 -7.11 10.58 20.00
C ILE A 130 -8.48 9.98 19.75
N ASN A 131 -9.51 10.46 20.45
CA ASN A 131 -10.88 9.97 20.33
C ASN A 131 -11.00 8.44 20.53
N GLY A 132 -10.28 7.87 21.51
CA GLY A 132 -10.29 6.43 21.82
C GLY A 132 -9.61 5.54 20.79
N MET A 133 -8.78 6.10 19.92
CA MET A 133 -7.99 5.40 18.94
C MET A 133 -6.52 5.77 19.09
N SER A 134 -5.66 4.76 19.05
CA SER A 134 -4.21 4.98 19.07
C SER A 134 -3.71 5.46 17.72
N ARG A 135 -2.93 6.54 17.77
CA ARG A 135 -2.28 7.12 16.59
C ARG A 135 -0.79 7.32 16.87
N LEU A 136 0.05 6.89 15.91
CA LEU A 136 1.47 7.22 15.93
C LEU A 136 1.66 8.67 15.48
N VAL A 137 2.21 9.50 16.37
CA VAL A 137 2.74 10.83 16.04
C VAL A 137 4.20 10.64 15.67
N LYS A 138 4.59 11.09 14.48
CA LYS A 138 5.87 10.80 13.86
C LYS A 138 6.57 12.10 13.48
N GLU A 139 7.78 12.28 13.96
CA GLU A 139 8.71 13.26 13.41
C GLU A 139 9.58 12.54 12.37
N TYR A 140 9.53 12.99 11.13
CA TYR A 140 10.16 12.31 10.02
C TYR A 140 11.67 12.53 9.97
N GLY A 141 12.42 11.45 9.77
CA GLY A 141 13.85 11.46 9.57
C GLY A 141 14.25 11.75 8.11
N PRO A 142 15.57 11.90 7.85
CA PRO A 142 16.09 12.29 6.54
C PRO A 142 15.76 11.29 5.42
N LEU A 143 15.63 10.00 5.73
CA LEU A 143 15.35 8.97 4.74
C LEU A 143 13.85 8.71 4.52
N HIS A 144 12.97 9.36 5.27
CA HIS A 144 11.52 9.18 5.12
C HIS A 144 11.05 9.47 3.69
N THR A 145 11.63 10.48 3.03
CA THR A 145 11.27 10.89 1.66
C THR A 145 11.50 9.80 0.62
N LEU A 146 12.36 8.82 0.88
CA LEU A 146 12.63 7.72 -0.06
C LEU A 146 11.41 6.81 -0.28
N TYR A 147 10.54 6.65 0.73
CA TYR A 147 9.34 5.84 0.56
C TYR A 147 8.29 6.50 -0.37
N PRO A 148 7.92 7.79 -0.22
CA PRO A 148 7.13 8.51 -1.22
C PRO A 148 7.74 8.49 -2.63
N VAL A 149 9.06 8.66 -2.76
CA VAL A 149 9.76 8.57 -4.06
C VAL A 149 9.62 7.17 -4.67
N TYR A 150 9.75 6.13 -3.87
CA TYR A 150 9.49 4.74 -4.29
C TYR A 150 8.05 4.59 -4.82
N LEU A 151 7.03 5.05 -4.08
CA LEU A 151 5.64 4.97 -4.53
C LEU A 151 5.43 5.71 -5.85
N LEU A 152 5.92 6.95 -5.95
CA LEU A 152 5.78 7.77 -7.16
C LEU A 152 6.47 7.13 -8.37
N SER A 153 7.66 6.56 -8.19
CA SER A 153 8.39 5.89 -9.27
C SER A 153 7.62 4.70 -9.85
N TYR A 154 6.96 3.91 -8.99
CA TYR A 154 6.13 2.80 -9.42
C TYR A 154 4.84 3.27 -10.12
N PHE A 155 4.22 4.35 -9.67
CA PHE A 155 3.09 4.96 -10.38
C PHE A 155 3.49 5.47 -11.77
N VAL A 156 4.63 6.14 -11.90
CA VAL A 156 5.15 6.58 -13.20
C VAL A 156 5.40 5.38 -14.11
N MET A 157 5.98 4.30 -13.58
CA MET A 157 6.16 3.06 -14.35
C MET A 157 4.83 2.46 -14.82
N MET A 158 3.79 2.42 -13.96
CA MET A 158 2.46 1.93 -14.33
C MET A 158 1.85 2.73 -15.48
N VAL A 159 1.87 4.06 -15.39
CA VAL A 159 1.37 4.95 -16.45
C VAL A 159 2.16 4.76 -17.75
N SER A 160 3.49 4.64 -17.65
CA SER A 160 4.36 4.42 -18.80
C SER A 160 4.07 3.08 -19.50
N VAL A 161 3.85 2.01 -18.72
CA VAL A 161 3.48 0.68 -19.26
C VAL A 161 2.13 0.72 -19.97
N ILE A 162 1.13 1.38 -19.37
CA ILE A 162 -0.20 1.53 -19.99
C ILE A 162 -0.10 2.34 -21.28
N GLY A 163 0.63 3.46 -21.28
CA GLY A 163 0.84 4.30 -22.47
C GLY A 163 1.57 3.55 -23.59
N TYR A 164 2.62 2.80 -23.24
CA TYR A 164 3.34 1.95 -24.19
C TYR A 164 2.42 0.88 -24.80
N ALA A 165 1.62 0.18 -23.98
CA ALA A 165 0.72 -0.86 -24.45
C ALA A 165 -0.41 -0.30 -25.32
N ALA A 166 -0.95 0.88 -24.97
CA ALA A 166 -1.95 1.57 -25.79
C ALA A 166 -1.40 1.97 -27.15
N LYS A 167 -0.19 2.56 -27.20
CA LYS A 167 0.48 2.97 -28.45
C LYS A 167 0.78 1.77 -29.36
N ASN A 168 1.19 0.64 -28.80
CA ASN A 168 1.57 -0.56 -29.55
C ASN A 168 0.41 -1.55 -29.77
N ARG A 169 -0.83 -1.15 -29.49
CA ARG A 169 -2.04 -1.97 -29.67
C ARG A 169 -1.98 -3.34 -28.95
N LYS A 170 -1.23 -3.42 -27.85
CA LYS A 170 -1.11 -4.63 -27.04
C LYS A 170 -2.31 -4.88 -26.12
N LEU A 171 -3.19 -3.90 -25.98
CA LEU A 171 -4.42 -4.02 -25.20
C LEU A 171 -5.56 -4.53 -26.08
N ALA A 172 -6.35 -5.46 -25.55
CA ALA A 172 -7.53 -6.01 -26.24
C ALA A 172 -8.56 -4.92 -26.61
N SER A 173 -8.60 -3.81 -25.87
CA SER A 173 -9.44 -2.64 -26.18
C SER A 173 -8.84 -1.37 -25.54
N PRO A 174 -8.94 -0.20 -26.22
CA PRO A 174 -8.57 1.09 -25.64
C PRO A 174 -9.30 1.41 -24.33
N LYS A 175 -10.52 0.88 -24.15
CA LYS A 175 -11.31 1.03 -22.90
C LYS A 175 -10.57 0.45 -21.70
N TYR A 176 -9.82 -0.64 -21.85
CA TYR A 176 -9.01 -1.21 -20.76
C TYR A 176 -7.85 -0.29 -20.37
N ALA A 177 -7.22 0.39 -21.33
CA ALA A 177 -6.18 1.37 -21.03
C ALA A 177 -6.73 2.52 -20.19
N VAL A 178 -7.88 3.06 -20.57
CA VAL A 178 -8.56 4.14 -19.83
C VAL A 178 -8.93 3.67 -18.43
N PHE A 179 -9.53 2.49 -18.30
CA PHE A 179 -9.90 1.93 -17.01
C PHE A 179 -8.68 1.77 -16.08
N LEU A 180 -7.59 1.15 -16.57
CA LEU A 180 -6.37 0.98 -15.78
C LEU A 180 -5.75 2.33 -15.40
N ALA A 181 -5.71 3.28 -16.34
CA ALA A 181 -5.21 4.63 -16.05
C ALA A 181 -6.05 5.32 -14.98
N CYS A 182 -7.38 5.22 -15.03
CA CYS A 182 -8.28 5.77 -14.00
C CYS A 182 -8.00 5.14 -12.62
N VAL A 183 -7.82 3.81 -12.54
CA VAL A 183 -7.49 3.14 -11.28
C VAL A 183 -6.17 3.65 -10.71
N VAL A 184 -5.13 3.79 -11.53
CA VAL A 184 -3.83 4.32 -11.10
C VAL A 184 -3.95 5.77 -10.64
N LEU A 185 -4.64 6.62 -11.41
CA LEU A 185 -4.83 8.03 -11.08
C LEU A 185 -5.66 8.24 -9.80
N LEU A 186 -6.68 7.42 -9.57
CA LEU A 186 -7.44 7.44 -8.31
C LEU A 186 -6.54 7.12 -7.11
N ASN A 187 -5.68 6.10 -7.23
CA ASN A 187 -4.74 5.76 -6.16
C ASN A 187 -3.73 6.89 -5.88
N ILE A 188 -3.21 7.54 -6.95
CA ILE A 188 -2.34 8.71 -6.82
C ILE A 188 -3.10 9.86 -6.14
N GLY A 189 -4.35 10.10 -6.52
CA GLY A 189 -5.20 11.15 -5.95
C GLY A 189 -5.43 10.95 -4.46
N VAL A 190 -5.80 9.74 -4.04
CA VAL A 190 -5.97 9.39 -2.62
C VAL A 190 -4.66 9.60 -1.84
N TRP A 191 -3.55 9.11 -2.37
CA TRP A 191 -2.23 9.30 -1.77
C TRP A 191 -1.85 10.78 -1.63
N ALA A 192 -2.09 11.61 -2.67
CA ALA A 192 -1.78 13.04 -2.65
C ALA A 192 -2.62 13.81 -1.61
N VAL A 193 -3.91 13.45 -1.48
CA VAL A 193 -4.79 14.03 -0.44
C VAL A 193 -4.29 13.66 0.95
N GLU A 194 -3.88 12.41 1.16
CA GLU A 194 -3.33 11.95 2.43
C GLU A 194 -2.04 12.71 2.79
N GLN A 195 -1.14 12.94 1.82
CA GLN A 195 0.07 13.73 2.03
C GLN A 195 -0.25 15.19 2.40
N LYS A 196 -1.23 15.81 1.75
CA LYS A 196 -1.66 17.18 2.06
C LYS A 196 -2.16 17.30 3.51
N HIS A 197 -2.97 16.36 3.96
CA HIS A 197 -3.45 16.33 5.35
C HIS A 197 -2.33 16.10 6.38
N ARG A 198 -1.24 15.44 6.00
CA ARG A 198 -0.06 15.26 6.86
C ARG A 198 0.80 16.51 7.01
N ILE A 199 0.80 17.38 6.00
CA ILE A 199 1.62 18.61 5.97
C ILE A 199 0.90 19.75 6.71
N LEU A 200 -0.43 19.75 6.71
CA LEU A 200 -1.26 20.82 7.26
C LEU A 200 -1.80 20.55 8.69
N GLY A 201 -1.57 19.38 9.26
CA GLY A 201 -1.92 18.98 10.62
C GLY A 201 -0.75 18.57 11.46
#